data_50d95cd3a9e9f53845383fd353f2959e
#
_entry.id   50d95cd3a9e9f53845383fd353f2959e
#
_cell.length_a   1.000
_cell.length_b   1.000
_cell.length_c   1.000
_cell.angle_alpha   90.00
_cell.angle_beta   90.00
_cell.angle_gamma   90.00
#
_symmetry.space_group_name_H-M   'P 1'
#
loop_
_entity.id
_entity.type
_entity.pdbx_description
1 polymer ?
#
loop_
_entity_poly.entity_id
_entity_poly.type
_entity_poly.pdbx_seq_one_letter_code
_entity_poly.pdbx_strand_id
1 'polypeptide(L)'
;MRNITKFAAVALALLAIPAVAQERKVYMSWVPKKMVAYAAPNKPITRLPEVLAKHKGQKSWKEDVVKTDRYHAQWIQMAPGEKTRTIFYADDRTVWVVWGGQVRFTIKGQEPFVATKGFLVQTPLRTQYSLEVVGNEPALFFEVRRNDTLPSYVFNEGEPVPASVGVQKYEKISYPPNLRAGGNVPYDEINKPYLDYFKDVIAKYPTGGTGWPRYFVNDKENQVAIIRGMGVPTPPETNKGHFHVGTDEFWFVPEGKIDYLIEGVGLITANAGDLVYVTPGRYHRASFAPGQMDTRLAFNRSPTMVHNFAEDAGGRQ
;
A
#
# COMPACT_ATOMS: atom_id res chain seq x y z
N MET A 1 -34.79 -37.96 -67.85
CA MET A 1 -34.49 -38.60 -66.56
C MET A 1 -33.99 -37.53 -65.62
N ARG A 2 -34.81 -37.14 -64.67
CA ARG A 2 -34.54 -36.07 -63.71
C ARG A 2 -34.18 -36.70 -62.36
N ASN A 3 -32.95 -36.54 -61.93
CA ASN A 3 -32.52 -36.94 -60.56
C ASN A 3 -32.78 -35.83 -59.62
N ILE A 4 -33.70 -36.05 -58.68
CA ILE A 4 -33.99 -35.18 -57.56
C ILE A 4 -33.16 -35.58 -56.37
N THR A 5 -32.15 -34.82 -56.03
CA THR A 5 -31.33 -35.00 -54.84
C THR A 5 -32.07 -34.41 -53.63
N LYS A 6 -32.48 -35.23 -52.70
CA LYS A 6 -33.11 -34.81 -51.43
C LYS A 6 -32.02 -34.36 -50.45
N PHE A 7 -32.01 -33.11 -50.08
CA PHE A 7 -31.24 -32.62 -48.93
C PHE A 7 -32.00 -32.93 -47.65
N ALA A 8 -31.43 -33.75 -46.80
CA ALA A 8 -31.89 -33.94 -45.44
C ALA A 8 -31.28 -32.86 -44.54
N ALA A 9 -32.08 -31.95 -44.02
CA ALA A 9 -31.68 -30.98 -43.00
C ALA A 9 -31.67 -31.71 -41.63
N VAL A 10 -30.47 -31.87 -41.06
CA VAL A 10 -30.29 -32.31 -39.67
C VAL A 10 -30.44 -31.10 -38.77
N ALA A 11 -31.53 -30.98 -38.06
CA ALA A 11 -31.73 -30.00 -37.02
C ALA A 11 -30.96 -30.41 -35.75
N LEU A 12 -29.86 -29.74 -35.46
CA LEU A 12 -29.13 -29.89 -34.21
C LEU A 12 -29.95 -29.15 -33.08
N ALA A 13 -30.67 -29.91 -32.31
CA ALA A 13 -31.28 -29.38 -31.08
C ALA A 13 -30.19 -29.15 -30.03
N LEU A 14 -29.74 -27.91 -29.85
CA LEU A 14 -28.93 -27.49 -28.73
C LEU A 14 -29.78 -27.59 -27.44
N LEU A 15 -29.62 -28.70 -26.72
CA LEU A 15 -30.10 -28.82 -25.34
C LEU A 15 -29.35 -27.78 -24.48
N ALA A 16 -29.96 -26.64 -24.22
CA ALA A 16 -29.51 -25.73 -23.19
C ALA A 16 -29.64 -26.44 -21.85
N ILE A 17 -28.55 -27.03 -21.37
CA ILE A 17 -28.42 -27.49 -20.00
C ILE A 17 -28.51 -26.23 -19.13
N PRO A 18 -29.55 -26.10 -18.28
CA PRO A 18 -29.57 -24.98 -17.34
C PRO A 18 -28.30 -25.11 -16.49
N ALA A 19 -27.44 -24.10 -16.55
CA ALA A 19 -26.33 -23.97 -15.62
C ALA A 19 -26.96 -23.86 -14.22
N VAL A 20 -27.02 -24.96 -13.52
CA VAL A 20 -27.36 -24.97 -12.09
C VAL A 20 -26.26 -24.15 -11.44
N ALA A 21 -26.57 -22.93 -11.08
CA ALA A 21 -25.69 -22.10 -10.30
C ALA A 21 -25.37 -22.91 -9.03
N GLN A 22 -24.16 -23.43 -8.97
CA GLN A 22 -23.71 -24.19 -7.82
C GLN A 22 -23.79 -23.26 -6.63
N GLU A 23 -24.74 -23.51 -5.75
CA GLU A 23 -24.91 -22.75 -4.52
C GLU A 23 -23.55 -22.73 -3.79
N ARG A 24 -22.92 -21.57 -3.75
CA ARG A 24 -21.63 -21.40 -3.11
C ARG A 24 -21.88 -21.56 -1.61
N LYS A 25 -21.49 -22.69 -1.03
CA LYS A 25 -21.55 -22.88 0.42
C LYS A 25 -20.76 -21.82 1.10
N VAL A 26 -21.44 -20.91 1.79
CA VAL A 26 -20.83 -19.92 2.66
C VAL A 26 -20.62 -20.58 4.01
N TYR A 27 -19.39 -20.61 4.49
CA TYR A 27 -19.13 -21.05 5.85
C TYR A 27 -19.51 -19.93 6.81
N MET A 28 -20.45 -20.21 7.70
CA MET A 28 -20.85 -19.31 8.78
C MET A 28 -20.11 -19.72 10.04
N SER A 29 -19.57 -18.74 10.74
CA SER A 29 -18.85 -18.98 12.00
C SER A 29 -19.03 -17.82 12.99
N TRP A 30 -18.87 -18.12 14.25
CA TRP A 30 -18.78 -17.11 15.30
C TRP A 30 -17.36 -16.59 15.40
N VAL A 31 -17.18 -15.27 15.31
CA VAL A 31 -15.88 -14.63 15.36
C VAL A 31 -15.82 -13.69 16.56
N PRO A 32 -14.83 -13.83 17.46
CA PRO A 32 -14.65 -12.89 18.55
C PRO A 32 -14.31 -11.52 18.00
N LYS A 33 -15.09 -10.51 18.35
CA LYS A 33 -14.92 -9.13 17.89
C LYS A 33 -14.62 -8.23 19.09
N LYS A 34 -13.44 -7.59 19.06
CA LYS A 34 -13.03 -6.60 20.05
C LYS A 34 -12.47 -5.40 19.31
N MET A 35 -13.16 -4.27 19.42
CA MET A 35 -12.65 -3.01 18.88
C MET A 35 -11.48 -2.50 19.72
N VAL A 36 -10.36 -2.23 19.05
CA VAL A 36 -9.21 -1.56 19.65
C VAL A 36 -9.43 -0.05 19.60
N ALA A 37 -9.15 0.65 20.69
CA ALA A 37 -9.23 2.09 20.73
C ALA A 37 -8.11 2.74 19.89
N TYR A 38 -8.41 3.92 19.34
CA TYR A 38 -7.36 4.74 18.73
C TYR A 38 -6.46 5.32 19.83
N ALA A 39 -5.15 5.30 19.57
CA ALA A 39 -4.15 5.90 20.45
C ALA A 39 -3.11 6.65 19.60
N ALA A 40 -2.66 7.80 20.06
CA ALA A 40 -1.68 8.60 19.33
C ALA A 40 -0.41 7.78 18.99
N PRO A 41 0.18 7.99 17.80
CA PRO A 41 -0.19 8.95 16.76
C PRO A 41 -1.39 8.51 15.89
N ASN A 42 -1.85 7.26 16.05
CA ASN A 42 -2.85 6.62 15.19
C ASN A 42 -4.21 7.31 15.33
N LYS A 43 -4.71 7.87 14.23
CA LYS A 43 -6.01 8.54 14.13
C LYS A 43 -6.84 7.89 13.02
N PRO A 44 -8.18 7.95 13.09
CA PRO A 44 -9.03 7.48 12.00
C PRO A 44 -8.70 8.10 10.64
N ILE A 45 -8.32 9.39 10.68
CA ILE A 45 -7.84 10.12 9.51
C ILE A 45 -6.70 11.05 9.92
N THR A 46 -5.66 11.11 9.10
CA THR A 46 -4.59 12.10 9.17
C THR A 46 -4.64 12.93 7.89
N ARG A 47 -4.91 14.21 8.05
CA ARG A 47 -5.01 15.13 6.92
C ARG A 47 -3.66 15.75 6.62
N LEU A 48 -3.20 15.63 5.38
CA LEU A 48 -1.93 16.20 4.96
C LEU A 48 -1.83 17.73 5.21
N PRO A 49 -2.87 18.56 4.95
CA PRO A 49 -2.79 19.98 5.27
C PRO A 49 -2.55 20.27 6.76
N GLU A 50 -3.07 19.45 7.68
CA GLU A 50 -2.84 19.60 9.12
C GLU A 50 -1.38 19.27 9.48
N VAL A 51 -0.82 18.19 8.88
CA VAL A 51 0.59 17.82 9.06
C VAL A 51 1.50 18.96 8.57
N LEU A 52 1.24 19.49 7.37
CA LEU A 52 2.02 20.60 6.82
C LEU A 52 1.91 21.88 7.65
N ALA A 53 0.73 22.18 8.18
CA ALA A 53 0.51 23.35 9.05
C ALA A 53 1.32 23.25 10.36
N LYS A 54 1.40 22.04 10.95
CA LYS A 54 2.19 21.78 12.16
C LYS A 54 3.69 22.04 11.95
N HIS A 55 4.19 21.77 10.75
CA HIS A 55 5.62 21.92 10.40
C HIS A 55 5.91 23.16 9.55
N LYS A 56 5.00 24.14 9.56
CA LYS A 56 5.17 25.36 8.77
C LYS A 56 6.50 26.05 9.08
N GLY A 57 7.26 26.34 8.04
CA GLY A 57 8.59 26.99 8.14
C GLY A 57 9.76 26.06 8.43
N GLN A 58 9.53 24.80 8.75
CA GLN A 58 10.60 23.82 8.91
C GLN A 58 11.00 23.27 7.55
N LYS A 59 12.30 23.20 7.27
CA LYS A 59 12.82 22.66 6.00
C LYS A 59 12.93 21.15 6.01
N SER A 60 13.22 20.55 7.18
CA SER A 60 13.36 19.11 7.38
C SER A 60 12.60 18.70 8.65
N TRP A 61 11.79 17.67 8.54
CA TRP A 61 11.00 17.13 9.66
C TRP A 61 10.50 15.71 9.36
N LYS A 62 10.09 15.01 10.40
CA LYS A 62 9.39 13.72 10.35
C LYS A 62 8.19 13.76 11.27
N GLU A 63 7.08 13.17 10.83
CA GLU A 63 5.85 13.05 11.59
C GLU A 63 5.31 11.61 11.50
N ASP A 64 5.29 10.93 12.64
CA ASP A 64 4.66 9.62 12.76
C ASP A 64 3.14 9.77 12.62
N VAL A 65 2.53 8.98 11.74
CA VAL A 65 1.09 9.04 11.47
C VAL A 65 0.38 7.69 11.70
N VAL A 66 1.08 6.58 11.48
CA VAL A 66 0.66 5.25 11.93
C VAL A 66 1.85 4.58 12.60
N LYS A 67 1.66 4.17 13.85
CA LYS A 67 2.69 3.46 14.62
C LYS A 67 2.04 2.39 15.47
N THR A 68 2.23 1.16 15.07
CA THR A 68 1.69 -0.04 15.72
C THR A 68 2.81 -1.07 15.87
N ASP A 69 2.51 -2.25 16.35
CA ASP A 69 3.46 -3.36 16.34
C ASP A 69 3.81 -3.84 14.92
N ARG A 70 2.96 -3.53 13.93
CA ARG A 70 3.14 -3.94 12.52
C ARG A 70 3.66 -2.84 11.62
N TYR A 71 3.27 -1.59 11.86
CA TYR A 71 3.52 -0.47 10.97
C TYR A 71 4.26 0.67 11.67
N HIS A 72 5.19 1.25 10.94
CA HIS A 72 5.69 2.59 11.15
C HIS A 72 5.55 3.35 9.85
N ALA A 73 4.55 4.21 9.80
CA ALA A 73 4.28 5.06 8.65
C ALA A 73 4.42 6.51 9.05
N GLN A 74 5.19 7.29 8.27
CA GLN A 74 5.54 8.66 8.60
C GLN A 74 5.59 9.54 7.34
N TRP A 75 5.22 10.79 7.51
CA TRP A 75 5.57 11.84 6.58
C TRP A 75 6.97 12.32 6.86
N ILE A 76 7.76 12.51 5.81
CA ILE A 76 9.12 13.02 5.87
C ILE A 76 9.28 14.15 4.88
N GLN A 77 9.79 15.28 5.37
CA GLN A 77 10.29 16.34 4.51
C GLN A 77 11.80 16.46 4.69
N MET A 78 12.53 16.53 3.59
CA MET A 78 13.97 16.75 3.56
C MET A 78 14.27 18.06 2.81
N ALA A 79 15.24 18.81 3.32
CA ALA A 79 15.68 20.07 2.70
C ALA A 79 16.41 19.83 1.37
N PRO A 80 16.51 20.85 0.49
CA PRO A 80 17.33 20.77 -0.71
C PRO A 80 18.78 20.38 -0.37
N GLY A 81 19.34 19.42 -1.11
CA GLY A 81 20.68 18.91 -0.90
C GLY A 81 20.87 17.96 0.29
N GLU A 82 19.83 17.75 1.10
CA GLU A 82 19.90 16.80 2.20
C GLU A 82 20.01 15.37 1.69
N LYS A 83 20.86 14.58 2.36
CA LYS A 83 21.19 13.22 1.96
C LYS A 83 21.19 12.29 3.16
N THR A 84 20.63 11.10 2.98
CA THR A 84 20.72 10.05 3.99
C THR A 84 22.05 9.30 3.90
N ARG A 85 22.49 8.68 4.98
CA ARG A 85 23.51 7.61 4.88
C ARG A 85 22.95 6.45 4.07
N THR A 86 23.85 5.64 3.52
CA THR A 86 23.47 4.35 2.96
C THR A 86 23.12 3.39 4.09
N ILE A 87 21.90 2.90 4.06
CA ILE A 87 21.36 1.95 5.03
C ILE A 87 20.67 0.78 4.34
N PHE A 88 20.30 -0.22 5.11
CA PHE A 88 19.32 -1.23 4.72
C PHE A 88 18.60 -1.74 5.97
N TYR A 89 17.41 -2.30 5.77
CA TYR A 89 16.71 -3.07 6.79
C TYR A 89 16.93 -4.54 6.51
N ALA A 90 17.38 -5.29 7.55
CA ALA A 90 17.78 -6.68 7.37
C ALA A 90 16.58 -7.62 7.20
N ASP A 91 15.43 -7.25 7.70
CA ASP A 91 14.25 -8.08 7.90
C ASP A 91 12.96 -7.42 7.40
N ASP A 92 13.06 -6.30 6.70
CA ASP A 92 11.88 -5.60 6.19
C ASP A 92 12.08 -4.96 4.84
N ARG A 93 10.96 -4.73 4.16
CA ARG A 93 10.80 -3.93 2.95
C ARG A 93 10.38 -2.52 3.35
N THR A 94 10.99 -1.51 2.75
CA THR A 94 10.57 -0.11 2.90
C THR A 94 9.88 0.35 1.62
N VAL A 95 8.79 1.08 1.79
CA VAL A 95 8.02 1.66 0.68
C VAL A 95 7.90 3.16 0.87
N TRP A 96 8.04 3.93 -0.21
CA TRP A 96 7.84 5.37 -0.24
C TRP A 96 6.80 5.76 -1.27
N VAL A 97 6.05 6.81 -0.96
CA VAL A 97 5.20 7.56 -1.90
C VAL A 97 5.75 8.98 -1.96
N VAL A 98 6.33 9.36 -3.08
CA VAL A 98 6.83 10.73 -3.25
C VAL A 98 5.68 11.66 -3.56
N TRP A 99 5.53 12.72 -2.74
CA TRP A 99 4.42 13.66 -2.84
C TRP A 99 4.81 15.03 -3.41
N GLY A 100 6.06 15.43 -3.24
CA GLY A 100 6.58 16.68 -3.79
C GLY A 100 8.09 16.74 -3.82
N GLY A 101 8.64 17.69 -4.55
CA GLY A 101 10.08 17.82 -4.77
C GLY A 101 10.66 16.72 -5.66
N GLN A 102 11.98 16.54 -5.56
CA GLN A 102 12.75 15.58 -6.34
C GLN A 102 13.70 14.81 -5.42
N VAL A 103 13.59 13.50 -5.39
CA VAL A 103 14.43 12.61 -4.58
C VAL A 103 15.19 11.66 -5.48
N ARG A 104 16.51 11.72 -5.44
CA ARG A 104 17.36 10.71 -6.06
C ARG A 104 17.43 9.51 -5.13
N PHE A 105 17.00 8.37 -5.63
CA PHE A 105 17.20 7.08 -5.00
C PHE A 105 18.42 6.40 -5.60
N THR A 106 19.35 5.99 -4.72
CA THR A 106 20.47 5.10 -5.08
C THR A 106 20.21 3.78 -4.37
N ILE A 107 19.84 2.77 -5.15
CA ILE A 107 19.50 1.43 -4.65
C ILE A 107 20.52 0.44 -5.22
N LYS A 108 21.13 -0.38 -4.37
CA LYS A 108 22.13 -1.37 -4.80
C LYS A 108 21.55 -2.30 -5.86
N GLY A 109 22.24 -2.43 -6.99
CA GLY A 109 21.80 -3.26 -8.11
C GLY A 109 20.81 -2.61 -9.06
N GLN A 110 20.51 -1.32 -8.86
CA GLN A 110 19.72 -0.50 -9.78
C GLN A 110 20.51 0.74 -10.20
N GLU A 111 20.25 1.22 -11.41
CA GLU A 111 20.70 2.55 -11.80
C GLU A 111 20.02 3.62 -10.94
N PRO A 112 20.75 4.62 -10.45
CA PRO A 112 20.14 5.71 -9.70
C PRO A 112 19.07 6.43 -10.53
N PHE A 113 17.96 6.76 -9.89
CA PHE A 113 16.86 7.47 -10.55
C PHE A 113 16.34 8.61 -9.67
N VAL A 114 15.70 9.58 -10.29
CA VAL A 114 15.04 10.69 -9.60
C VAL A 114 13.54 10.46 -9.59
N ALA A 115 13.01 10.34 -8.39
CA ALA A 115 11.58 10.21 -8.15
C ALA A 115 10.96 11.59 -7.89
N THR A 116 9.81 11.83 -8.49
CA THR A 116 9.00 13.05 -8.33
C THR A 116 7.61 12.69 -7.80
N LYS A 117 6.73 13.69 -7.68
CA LYS A 117 5.35 13.45 -7.23
C LYS A 117 4.67 12.31 -8.00
N GLY A 118 4.11 11.36 -7.26
CA GLY A 118 3.44 10.18 -7.80
C GLY A 118 4.32 8.95 -7.94
N PHE A 119 5.63 9.06 -7.73
CA PHE A 119 6.46 7.86 -7.67
C PHE A 119 6.15 7.04 -6.42
N LEU A 120 5.89 5.78 -6.63
CA LEU A 120 5.96 4.74 -5.61
C LEU A 120 7.34 4.10 -5.73
N VAL A 121 8.08 4.02 -4.63
CA VAL A 121 9.43 3.46 -4.60
C VAL A 121 9.50 2.41 -3.51
N GLN A 122 10.26 1.34 -3.70
CA GLN A 122 10.44 0.33 -2.65
C GLN A 122 11.83 -0.29 -2.70
N THR A 123 12.31 -0.72 -1.53
CA THR A 123 13.51 -1.54 -1.39
C THR A 123 13.17 -2.83 -0.66
N PRO A 124 13.56 -3.99 -1.20
CA PRO A 124 13.47 -5.26 -0.49
C PRO A 124 14.36 -5.27 0.76
N LEU A 125 14.09 -6.21 1.68
CA LEU A 125 14.97 -6.44 2.81
C LEU A 125 16.43 -6.66 2.37
N ARG A 126 17.39 -6.21 3.20
CA ARG A 126 18.86 -6.29 2.97
C ARG A 126 19.37 -5.60 1.71
N THR A 127 18.55 -4.79 1.07
CA THR A 127 18.96 -4.01 -0.10
C THR A 127 19.42 -2.64 0.34
N GLN A 128 20.69 -2.33 0.11
CA GLN A 128 21.29 -1.05 0.47
C GLN A 128 20.71 0.08 -0.37
N TYR A 129 20.42 1.21 0.29
CA TYR A 129 19.92 2.39 -0.39
C TYR A 129 20.30 3.68 0.31
N SER A 130 20.26 4.77 -0.42
CA SER A 130 20.30 6.14 0.10
C SER A 130 19.40 7.04 -0.71
N LEU A 131 18.94 8.13 -0.06
CA LEU A 131 18.12 9.18 -0.63
C LEU A 131 18.89 10.48 -0.65
N GLU A 132 18.68 11.31 -1.68
CA GLU A 132 19.24 12.63 -1.79
C GLU A 132 18.19 13.55 -2.42
N VAL A 133 17.90 14.67 -1.76
CA VAL A 133 17.03 15.69 -2.36
C VAL A 133 17.81 16.45 -3.41
N VAL A 134 17.34 16.41 -4.65
CA VAL A 134 17.92 17.11 -5.78
C VAL A 134 16.98 18.25 -6.21
N GLY A 135 17.58 19.32 -6.75
CA GLY A 135 16.81 20.52 -7.06
C GLY A 135 16.80 21.53 -5.89
N ASN A 136 15.99 22.58 -6.02
CA ASN A 136 16.03 23.74 -5.13
C ASN A 136 14.89 23.78 -4.09
N GLU A 137 13.95 22.83 -4.18
CA GLU A 137 12.80 22.74 -3.30
C GLU A 137 12.92 21.55 -2.36
N PRO A 138 12.37 21.64 -1.14
CA PRO A 138 12.26 20.50 -0.24
C PRO A 138 11.48 19.35 -0.88
N ALA A 139 11.87 18.14 -0.55
CA ALA A 139 11.12 16.96 -0.98
C ALA A 139 10.24 16.46 0.17
N LEU A 140 8.99 16.16 -0.16
CA LEU A 140 8.00 15.57 0.74
C LEU A 140 7.63 14.17 0.26
N PHE A 141 7.71 13.20 1.14
CA PHE A 141 7.34 11.83 0.84
C PHE A 141 6.80 11.09 2.07
N PHE A 142 6.00 10.08 1.81
CA PHE A 142 5.44 9.19 2.82
C PHE A 142 6.24 7.89 2.83
N GLU A 143 6.71 7.47 4.01
CA GLU A 143 7.48 6.23 4.20
C GLU A 143 6.70 5.23 5.04
N VAL A 144 6.72 3.97 4.63
CA VAL A 144 6.11 2.85 5.35
C VAL A 144 7.10 1.72 5.52
N ARG A 145 7.24 1.25 6.75
CA ARG A 145 8.04 0.07 7.15
C ARG A 145 7.46 -0.58 8.40
N ARG A 146 8.03 -1.68 8.84
CA ARG A 146 7.71 -2.25 10.16
C ARG A 146 8.24 -1.35 11.27
N ASN A 147 7.55 -1.37 12.40
CA ASN A 147 7.94 -0.56 13.54
C ASN A 147 9.13 -1.15 14.33
N ASP A 148 9.24 -2.45 14.36
CA ASP A 148 10.27 -3.16 15.13
C ASP A 148 11.59 -3.38 14.37
N THR A 149 11.68 -2.95 13.11
CA THR A 149 12.91 -3.06 12.33
C THR A 149 13.85 -1.88 12.58
N LEU A 150 15.14 -2.19 12.62
CA LEU A 150 16.20 -1.20 12.82
C LEU A 150 17.09 -1.10 11.59
N PRO A 151 17.53 0.12 11.21
CA PRO A 151 18.42 0.30 10.09
C PRO A 151 19.82 -0.24 10.40
N SER A 152 20.37 -0.98 9.45
CA SER A 152 21.78 -1.33 9.41
C SER A 152 22.52 -0.28 8.58
N TYR A 153 23.55 0.33 9.15
CA TYR A 153 24.34 1.35 8.49
C TYR A 153 25.51 0.71 7.74
N VAL A 154 25.60 1.01 6.44
CA VAL A 154 26.76 0.60 5.65
C VAL A 154 27.94 1.48 6.03
N PHE A 155 29.10 0.89 6.26
CA PHE A 155 30.33 1.60 6.55
C PHE A 155 31.43 1.23 5.54
N ASN A 156 32.36 2.14 5.32
CA ASN A 156 33.54 1.89 4.52
C ASN A 156 34.64 1.26 5.40
N GLU A 157 35.60 0.57 4.77
CA GLU A 157 36.75 0.04 5.47
C GLU A 157 37.47 1.17 6.24
N GLY A 158 37.78 0.92 7.51
CA GLY A 158 38.40 1.91 8.40
C GLY A 158 37.44 2.94 9.02
N GLU A 159 36.19 3.01 8.60
CA GLU A 159 35.21 3.90 9.22
C GLU A 159 34.92 3.46 10.66
N PRO A 160 34.97 4.35 11.64
CA PRO A 160 34.69 3.98 13.04
C PRO A 160 33.23 3.62 13.24
N VAL A 161 32.97 2.73 14.19
CA VAL A 161 31.60 2.43 14.64
C VAL A 161 30.99 3.72 15.22
N PRO A 162 29.75 4.07 14.87
CA PRO A 162 29.08 5.23 15.46
C PRO A 162 29.07 5.18 16.99
N ALA A 163 29.12 6.34 17.62
CA ALA A 163 28.99 6.43 19.07
C ALA A 163 27.63 5.91 19.54
N SER A 164 27.61 5.21 20.66
CA SER A 164 26.38 4.72 21.27
C SER A 164 25.51 5.90 21.75
N VAL A 165 24.18 5.76 21.60
CA VAL A 165 23.20 6.74 22.05
C VAL A 165 22.28 6.07 23.06
N GLY A 166 22.32 6.50 24.31
CA GLY A 166 21.58 5.86 25.40
C GLY A 166 21.97 4.40 25.57
N VAL A 167 20.99 3.51 25.49
CA VAL A 167 21.21 2.06 25.57
C VAL A 167 21.56 1.42 24.22
N GLN A 168 21.45 2.17 23.12
CA GLN A 168 21.72 1.67 21.78
C GLN A 168 23.22 1.59 21.54
N LYS A 169 23.68 0.38 21.26
CA LYS A 169 25.06 0.08 20.89
C LYS A 169 25.14 -0.33 19.44
N TYR A 170 26.26 -0.04 18.79
CA TYR A 170 26.54 -0.44 17.42
C TYR A 170 27.66 -1.48 17.41
N GLU A 171 27.45 -2.54 16.66
CA GLU A 171 28.40 -3.61 16.44
C GLU A 171 28.72 -3.73 14.95
N LYS A 172 29.97 -3.98 14.60
CA LYS A 172 30.33 -4.34 13.22
C LYS A 172 29.92 -5.79 12.98
N ILE A 173 29.00 -5.99 12.05
CA ILE A 173 28.52 -7.31 11.67
C ILE A 173 28.90 -7.62 10.22
N SER A 174 29.14 -8.88 9.93
CA SER A 174 29.34 -9.38 8.58
C SER A 174 28.26 -10.41 8.25
N TYR A 175 27.80 -10.38 7.03
CA TYR A 175 26.89 -11.41 6.52
C TYR A 175 27.69 -12.39 5.67
N PRO A 176 27.54 -13.71 5.90
CA PRO A 176 28.16 -14.70 5.04
C PRO A 176 27.79 -14.51 3.57
N PRO A 177 28.71 -14.69 2.62
CA PRO A 177 28.44 -14.50 1.20
C PRO A 177 27.31 -15.38 0.66
N ASN A 178 27.13 -16.56 1.28
CA ASN A 178 26.09 -17.53 0.92
C ASN A 178 24.78 -17.34 1.69
N LEU A 179 24.72 -16.35 2.58
CA LEU A 179 23.47 -16.00 3.23
C LEU A 179 22.50 -15.54 2.16
N ARG A 180 21.67 -16.46 1.69
CA ARG A 180 20.50 -16.12 0.89
C ARG A 180 19.57 -15.31 1.78
N ALA A 181 19.87 -14.05 1.81
CA ALA A 181 18.93 -13.09 2.29
C ALA A 181 17.63 -13.28 1.52
N GLY A 182 16.51 -13.37 2.20
CA GLY A 182 15.22 -13.23 1.53
C GLY A 182 15.11 -11.92 0.73
N GLY A 183 16.03 -10.95 0.99
CA GLY A 183 16.23 -9.74 0.26
C GLY A 183 17.05 -9.84 -1.03
N ASN A 184 17.55 -10.99 -1.35
CA ASN A 184 18.03 -11.30 -2.69
C ASN A 184 16.90 -11.79 -3.59
N VAL A 185 15.64 -11.60 -3.18
CA VAL A 185 14.55 -11.67 -4.14
C VAL A 185 14.77 -10.48 -5.07
N PRO A 186 15.25 -10.72 -6.29
CA PRO A 186 15.39 -9.65 -7.24
C PRO A 186 14.01 -9.03 -7.42
N TYR A 187 13.99 -7.77 -7.81
CA TYR A 187 12.75 -7.20 -8.31
C TYR A 187 12.16 -8.11 -9.39
N ASP A 188 10.85 -8.20 -9.42
CA ASP A 188 10.09 -9.02 -10.37
C ASP A 188 9.07 -8.16 -11.13
N GLU A 189 8.16 -8.78 -11.84
CA GLU A 189 7.15 -8.08 -12.63
C GLU A 189 6.17 -7.25 -11.78
N ILE A 190 5.93 -7.67 -10.53
CA ILE A 190 5.07 -6.97 -9.57
C ILE A 190 5.92 -6.04 -8.70
N ASN A 191 6.91 -6.61 -8.03
CA ASN A 191 7.73 -5.91 -7.04
C ASN A 191 8.85 -5.11 -7.74
N LYS A 192 8.51 -4.10 -8.51
CA LYS A 192 9.45 -3.23 -9.22
C LYS A 192 10.13 -2.25 -8.26
N PRO A 193 11.33 -1.75 -8.58
CA PRO A 193 12.00 -0.75 -7.74
C PRO A 193 11.19 0.53 -7.61
N TYR A 194 10.49 0.91 -8.66
CA TYR A 194 9.56 2.05 -8.66
C TYR A 194 8.44 1.89 -9.69
N LEU A 195 7.40 2.70 -9.50
CA LEU A 195 6.27 2.88 -10.40
C LEU A 195 5.96 4.39 -10.44
N ASP A 196 5.95 4.99 -11.60
CA ASP A 196 5.40 6.35 -11.79
C ASP A 196 3.87 6.23 -11.90
N TYR A 197 3.18 6.48 -10.80
CA TYR A 197 1.73 6.30 -10.70
C TYR A 197 0.98 7.12 -11.75
N PHE A 198 1.39 8.37 -12.00
CA PHE A 198 0.69 9.20 -12.98
C PHE A 198 0.91 8.73 -14.42
N LYS A 199 2.13 8.34 -14.76
CA LYS A 199 2.48 7.85 -16.09
C LYS A 199 2.01 6.44 -16.34
N ASP A 200 2.26 5.54 -15.37
CA ASP A 200 2.05 4.10 -15.56
C ASP A 200 0.64 3.63 -15.22
N VAL A 201 -0.09 4.40 -14.41
CA VAL A 201 -1.47 4.07 -14.03
C VAL A 201 -2.47 5.07 -14.60
N ILE A 202 -2.40 6.34 -14.21
CA ILE A 202 -3.44 7.32 -14.62
C ILE A 202 -3.44 7.56 -16.13
N ALA A 203 -2.28 7.85 -16.72
CA ALA A 203 -2.21 8.17 -18.15
C ALA A 203 -2.56 6.98 -19.04
N LYS A 204 -2.25 5.76 -18.61
CA LYS A 204 -2.55 4.54 -19.37
C LYS A 204 -4.00 4.05 -19.17
N TYR A 205 -4.60 4.33 -18.02
CA TYR A 205 -5.93 3.84 -17.64
C TYR A 205 -6.81 4.96 -17.04
N PRO A 206 -7.06 6.06 -17.78
CA PRO A 206 -7.73 7.25 -17.22
C PRO A 206 -9.16 6.96 -16.75
N THR A 207 -9.87 6.08 -17.44
CA THR A 207 -11.26 5.73 -17.12
C THR A 207 -11.38 4.39 -16.36
N GLY A 208 -10.27 3.82 -15.88
CA GLY A 208 -10.25 2.49 -15.28
C GLY A 208 -10.22 1.39 -16.35
N GLY A 209 -10.98 0.33 -16.15
CA GLY A 209 -10.97 -0.85 -17.02
C GLY A 209 -10.18 -2.00 -16.41
N THR A 210 -9.47 -2.77 -17.24
CA THR A 210 -8.60 -3.88 -16.80
C THR A 210 -7.17 -3.62 -17.24
N GLY A 211 -6.20 -4.18 -16.52
CA GLY A 211 -4.80 -4.17 -16.95
C GLY A 211 -3.87 -3.20 -16.23
N TRP A 212 -4.38 -2.28 -15.35
CA TRP A 212 -3.45 -1.53 -14.49
C TRP A 212 -2.79 -2.45 -13.46
N PRO A 213 -1.60 -2.13 -12.99
CA PRO A 213 -0.94 -2.89 -11.92
C PRO A 213 -1.79 -2.81 -10.65
N ARG A 214 -2.33 -3.94 -10.21
CA ARG A 214 -3.14 -4.03 -8.97
C ARG A 214 -2.29 -3.96 -7.71
N TYR A 215 -1.03 -4.30 -7.82
CA TYR A 215 -0.08 -4.30 -6.72
C TYR A 215 1.20 -3.60 -7.13
N PHE A 216 1.72 -2.79 -6.23
CA PHE A 216 3.08 -2.26 -6.32
C PHE A 216 4.06 -3.14 -5.53
N VAL A 217 3.58 -3.71 -4.42
CA VAL A 217 4.27 -4.74 -3.63
C VAL A 217 3.31 -5.88 -3.41
N ASN A 218 3.78 -7.10 -3.60
CA ASN A 218 3.04 -8.32 -3.25
C ASN A 218 4.03 -9.45 -2.97
N ASP A 219 4.32 -9.68 -1.70
CA ASP A 219 5.16 -10.78 -1.24
C ASP A 219 4.54 -11.49 -0.03
N LYS A 220 5.31 -12.32 0.65
CA LYS A 220 4.82 -13.12 1.78
C LYS A 220 4.45 -12.29 3.01
N GLU A 221 4.99 -11.09 3.15
CA GLU A 221 4.87 -10.27 4.35
C GLU A 221 4.23 -8.92 4.08
N ASN A 222 4.33 -8.43 2.83
CA ASN A 222 3.93 -7.08 2.47
C ASN A 222 3.06 -7.07 1.23
N GLN A 223 2.04 -6.25 1.27
CA GLN A 223 1.21 -5.95 0.12
C GLN A 223 0.92 -4.46 0.08
N VAL A 224 1.16 -3.84 -1.08
CA VAL A 224 0.68 -2.49 -1.40
C VAL A 224 -0.20 -2.61 -2.61
N ALA A 225 -1.51 -2.58 -2.37
CA ALA A 225 -2.51 -2.71 -3.42
C ALA A 225 -2.91 -1.33 -3.96
N ILE A 226 -3.02 -1.23 -5.27
CA ILE A 226 -3.54 -0.05 -5.99
C ILE A 226 -5.01 -0.33 -6.30
N ILE A 227 -5.90 0.31 -5.55
CA ILE A 227 -7.34 0.11 -5.67
C ILE A 227 -7.94 1.37 -6.29
N ARG A 228 -8.37 1.25 -7.54
CA ARG A 228 -8.99 2.34 -8.32
C ARG A 228 -10.44 1.99 -8.63
N GLY A 229 -11.28 3.00 -8.61
CA GLY A 229 -12.67 2.83 -8.94
C GLY A 229 -13.40 4.15 -9.14
N MET A 230 -14.57 4.00 -9.73
CA MET A 230 -15.59 5.04 -9.88
C MET A 230 -16.92 4.34 -9.60
N GLY A 231 -17.76 4.91 -8.78
CA GLY A 231 -18.99 4.23 -8.46
C GLY A 231 -19.98 5.07 -7.67
N VAL A 232 -21.06 4.44 -7.29
CA VAL A 232 -22.05 4.99 -6.38
C VAL A 232 -21.71 4.47 -4.98
N PRO A 233 -21.68 5.33 -3.94
CA PRO A 233 -21.53 4.88 -2.56
C PRO A 233 -22.54 3.81 -2.22
N THR A 234 -22.08 2.70 -1.66
CA THR A 234 -22.98 1.62 -1.24
C THR A 234 -23.74 2.05 0.01
N PRO A 235 -25.07 1.99 0.03
CA PRO A 235 -25.85 2.32 1.21
C PRO A 235 -25.43 1.48 2.43
N PRO A 236 -25.38 2.06 3.64
CA PRO A 236 -25.01 1.33 4.86
C PRO A 236 -25.87 0.11 5.15
N GLU A 237 -27.13 0.16 4.77
CA GLU A 237 -28.13 -0.91 4.97
C GLU A 237 -27.82 -2.16 4.14
N THR A 238 -27.22 -1.97 2.96
CA THR A 238 -26.89 -3.07 2.02
C THR A 238 -25.45 -3.51 2.06
N ASN A 239 -24.56 -2.67 2.63
CA ASN A 239 -23.15 -3.00 2.79
C ASN A 239 -22.61 -2.42 4.09
N LYS A 240 -22.52 -3.26 5.10
CA LYS A 240 -21.97 -2.90 6.41
C LYS A 240 -20.43 -2.90 6.42
N GLY A 241 -19.78 -3.33 5.34
CA GLY A 241 -18.34 -3.49 5.27
C GLY A 241 -17.88 -4.78 5.93
N HIS A 242 -16.62 -4.80 6.31
CA HIS A 242 -15.96 -5.93 6.96
C HIS A 242 -15.08 -5.45 8.12
N PHE A 243 -14.55 -6.38 8.90
CA PHE A 243 -13.55 -6.11 9.93
C PHE A 243 -12.48 -7.20 9.96
N HIS A 244 -11.34 -6.87 10.55
CA HIS A 244 -10.25 -7.80 10.81
C HIS A 244 -10.14 -8.05 12.31
N VAL A 245 -10.00 -9.32 12.74
CA VAL A 245 -9.96 -9.66 14.16
C VAL A 245 -8.68 -9.18 14.84
N GLY A 246 -7.55 -9.45 14.24
CA GLY A 246 -6.23 -9.16 14.82
C GLY A 246 -5.31 -8.32 13.93
N THR A 247 -5.85 -7.69 12.90
CA THR A 247 -5.08 -6.92 11.93
C THR A 247 -5.67 -5.53 11.79
N ASP A 248 -4.81 -4.55 11.81
CA ASP A 248 -5.10 -3.18 11.43
C ASP A 248 -4.88 -2.99 9.93
N GLU A 249 -5.50 -1.97 9.39
CA GLU A 249 -5.37 -1.61 7.97
C GLU A 249 -5.28 -0.10 7.81
N PHE A 250 -4.50 0.37 6.83
CA PHE A 250 -4.53 1.77 6.49
C PHE A 250 -4.40 1.99 4.98
N TRP A 251 -4.86 3.16 4.55
CA TRP A 251 -4.85 3.59 3.16
C TRP A 251 -4.28 4.98 3.02
N PHE A 252 -3.51 5.16 1.97
CA PHE A 252 -3.11 6.45 1.46
C PHE A 252 -3.92 6.78 0.20
N VAL A 253 -4.41 8.01 0.06
CA VAL A 253 -5.17 8.47 -1.11
C VAL A 253 -4.25 9.25 -2.05
N PRO A 254 -3.75 8.67 -3.16
CA PRO A 254 -2.90 9.39 -4.10
C PRO A 254 -3.67 10.29 -5.07
N GLU A 255 -4.98 10.02 -5.28
CA GLU A 255 -5.81 10.71 -6.26
C GLU A 255 -7.27 10.73 -5.82
N GLY A 256 -7.93 11.86 -6.05
CA GLY A 256 -9.35 12.02 -5.84
C GLY A 256 -9.76 12.11 -4.38
N LYS A 257 -10.93 11.55 -4.07
CA LYS A 257 -11.49 11.48 -2.72
C LYS A 257 -12.24 10.18 -2.49
N ILE A 258 -12.16 9.66 -1.28
CA ILE A 258 -12.79 8.39 -0.92
C ILE A 258 -13.55 8.55 0.39
N ASP A 259 -14.78 8.08 0.41
CA ASP A 259 -15.59 8.03 1.61
C ASP A 259 -15.36 6.73 2.36
N TYR A 260 -15.09 6.84 3.66
CA TYR A 260 -14.91 5.72 4.57
C TYR A 260 -15.97 5.77 5.66
N LEU A 261 -16.76 4.71 5.79
CA LEU A 261 -17.61 4.50 6.93
C LEU A 261 -16.87 3.57 7.91
N ILE A 262 -16.61 4.08 9.12
CA ILE A 262 -15.84 3.36 10.15
C ILE A 262 -16.66 3.27 11.43
N GLU A 263 -16.80 2.07 11.99
CA GLU A 263 -17.52 1.83 13.23
C GLU A 263 -16.95 2.64 14.39
N GLY A 264 -17.82 3.36 15.09
CA GLY A 264 -17.46 4.24 16.20
C GLY A 264 -16.80 5.55 15.82
N VAL A 265 -16.67 5.82 14.50
CA VAL A 265 -16.15 7.09 13.95
C VAL A 265 -17.22 7.78 13.10
N GLY A 266 -17.96 7.01 12.29
CA GLY A 266 -18.92 7.52 11.33
C GLY A 266 -18.33 7.65 9.93
N LEU A 267 -18.95 8.48 9.10
CA LEU A 267 -18.54 8.73 7.73
C LEU A 267 -17.47 9.81 7.70
N ILE A 268 -16.35 9.51 7.05
CA ILE A 268 -15.26 10.47 6.81
C ILE A 268 -14.90 10.45 5.32
N THR A 269 -14.59 11.62 4.76
CA THR A 269 -14.06 11.75 3.40
C THR A 269 -12.57 12.05 3.47
N ALA A 270 -11.76 11.20 2.85
CA ALA A 270 -10.32 11.41 2.67
C ALA A 270 -10.04 11.96 1.27
N ASN A 271 -9.21 12.99 1.18
CA ASN A 271 -8.77 13.60 -0.06
C ASN A 271 -7.36 13.15 -0.43
N ALA A 272 -6.93 13.48 -1.65
CA ALA A 272 -5.56 13.22 -2.09
C ALA A 272 -4.52 13.77 -1.09
N GLY A 273 -3.61 12.92 -0.64
CA GLY A 273 -2.62 13.16 0.41
C GLY A 273 -3.03 12.71 1.81
N ASP A 274 -4.30 12.44 2.06
CA ASP A 274 -4.77 11.98 3.36
C ASP A 274 -4.49 10.49 3.59
N LEU A 275 -4.41 10.12 4.88
CA LEU A 275 -4.32 8.73 5.33
C LEU A 275 -5.54 8.39 6.17
N VAL A 276 -6.06 7.19 5.96
CA VAL A 276 -7.12 6.61 6.78
C VAL A 276 -6.60 5.35 7.43
N TYR A 277 -6.81 5.22 8.74
CA TYR A 277 -6.35 4.08 9.53
C TYR A 277 -7.51 3.48 10.32
N VAL A 278 -7.58 2.16 10.33
CA VAL A 278 -8.59 1.39 11.06
C VAL A 278 -7.92 0.39 12.00
N THR A 279 -8.27 0.50 13.27
CA THR A 279 -7.81 -0.44 14.31
C THR A 279 -8.52 -1.79 14.18
N PRO A 280 -7.90 -2.89 14.66
CA PRO A 280 -8.54 -4.21 14.65
C PRO A 280 -9.94 -4.22 15.27
N GLY A 281 -10.81 -5.06 14.74
CA GLY A 281 -12.14 -5.29 15.25
C GLY A 281 -13.21 -4.25 14.86
N ARG A 282 -12.88 -3.28 14.02
CA ARG A 282 -13.82 -2.25 13.55
C ARG A 282 -14.36 -2.57 12.17
N TYR A 283 -15.67 -2.57 12.04
CA TYR A 283 -16.28 -2.55 10.72
C TYR A 283 -15.87 -1.29 9.96
N HIS A 284 -15.49 -1.48 8.73
CA HIS A 284 -15.16 -0.37 7.84
C HIS A 284 -15.54 -0.69 6.40
N ARG A 285 -15.74 0.37 5.64
CA ARG A 285 -16.08 0.32 4.23
C ARG A 285 -15.53 1.54 3.54
N ALA A 286 -14.95 1.36 2.37
CA ALA A 286 -14.60 2.46 1.48
C ALA A 286 -15.55 2.49 0.28
N SER A 287 -15.90 3.69 -0.17
CA SER A 287 -16.77 3.94 -1.32
C SER A 287 -16.15 4.98 -2.24
N PHE A 288 -16.19 4.71 -3.53
CA PHE A 288 -15.76 5.65 -4.57
C PHE A 288 -16.91 6.58 -4.94
N ALA A 289 -16.61 7.86 -5.18
CA ALA A 289 -17.59 8.83 -5.66
C ALA A 289 -18.03 8.51 -7.09
N PRO A 290 -19.30 8.80 -7.47
CA PRO A 290 -19.72 8.68 -8.85
C PRO A 290 -19.09 9.78 -9.72
N GLY A 291 -18.82 9.45 -10.98
CA GLY A 291 -18.42 10.43 -12.01
C GLY A 291 -16.94 10.76 -12.07
N GLN A 292 -16.10 10.24 -11.16
CA GLN A 292 -14.65 10.40 -11.22
C GLN A 292 -13.93 9.12 -10.80
N MET A 293 -12.71 8.97 -11.30
CA MET A 293 -11.81 7.91 -10.84
C MET A 293 -11.06 8.37 -9.61
N ASP A 294 -11.18 7.60 -8.56
CA ASP A 294 -10.47 7.81 -7.31
C ASP A 294 -9.55 6.63 -7.03
N THR A 295 -8.51 6.84 -6.26
CA THR A 295 -7.54 5.79 -5.95
C THR A 295 -7.14 5.81 -4.48
N ARG A 296 -7.00 4.61 -3.91
CA ARG A 296 -6.35 4.38 -2.62
C ARG A 296 -5.25 3.35 -2.76
N LEU A 297 -4.19 3.53 -2.02
CA LEU A 297 -3.17 2.51 -1.79
C LEU A 297 -3.47 1.84 -0.46
N ALA A 298 -3.74 0.54 -0.48
CA ALA A 298 -3.92 -0.25 0.74
C ALA A 298 -2.58 -0.87 1.13
N PHE A 299 -2.16 -0.61 2.36
CA PHE A 299 -0.94 -1.16 2.94
C PHE A 299 -1.29 -2.29 3.89
N ASN A 300 -0.93 -3.50 3.53
CA ASN A 300 -1.21 -4.70 4.31
C ASN A 300 0.11 -5.42 4.65
N ARG A 301 0.26 -5.75 5.93
CA ARG A 301 1.39 -6.55 6.43
C ARG A 301 0.97 -7.95 6.85
N SER A 302 -0.06 -8.46 6.24
CA SER A 302 -0.50 -9.83 6.37
C SER A 302 -1.13 -10.28 5.06
N PRO A 303 -0.44 -11.11 4.27
CA PRO A 303 -0.99 -11.64 3.02
C PRO A 303 -2.21 -12.54 3.27
N THR A 304 -2.39 -12.96 4.51
CA THR A 304 -3.52 -13.81 4.95
C THR A 304 -4.57 -13.03 5.72
N MET A 305 -4.67 -11.73 5.49
CA MET A 305 -5.68 -10.90 6.14
C MET A 305 -7.09 -11.39 5.79
N VAL A 306 -7.82 -11.86 6.81
CA VAL A 306 -9.17 -12.37 6.65
C VAL A 306 -10.17 -11.23 6.80
N HIS A 307 -11.03 -11.09 5.80
CA HIS A 307 -12.17 -10.18 5.83
C HIS A 307 -13.35 -10.88 6.46
N ASN A 308 -13.83 -10.38 7.60
CA ASN A 308 -15.00 -10.89 8.29
C ASN A 308 -16.20 -9.99 7.96
N PHE A 309 -17.13 -10.50 7.19
CA PHE A 309 -18.34 -9.77 6.78
C PHE A 309 -19.48 -10.03 7.73
N ALA A 310 -20.34 -9.03 7.95
CA ALA A 310 -21.62 -9.28 8.57
C ALA A 310 -22.47 -10.20 7.68
N GLU A 311 -23.27 -11.09 8.30
CA GLU A 311 -24.09 -12.07 7.58
C GLU A 311 -24.99 -11.43 6.52
N ASP A 312 -25.61 -10.32 6.85
CA ASP A 312 -26.52 -9.57 5.99
C ASP A 312 -25.82 -8.58 5.03
N ALA A 313 -24.51 -8.49 5.07
CA ALA A 313 -23.72 -7.61 4.18
C ALA A 313 -23.43 -8.23 2.81
N GLY A 314 -23.93 -9.43 2.54
CA GLY A 314 -23.82 -10.10 1.25
C GLY A 314 -22.43 -10.65 0.89
N GLY A 315 -21.45 -10.60 1.77
CA GLY A 315 -20.18 -11.35 1.76
C GLY A 315 -19.40 -11.42 0.44
N ARG A 316 -19.53 -10.45 -0.45
CA ARG A 316 -18.85 -10.47 -1.75
C ARG A 316 -17.92 -9.27 -1.93
N GLN A 317 -16.69 -9.58 -2.21
CA GLN A 317 -15.77 -8.75 -2.98
C GLN A 317 -15.58 -9.35 -4.35
#